data_5057b4c0f46477c1b9f34573b89de7bd
#
_entry.id   5057b4c0f46477c1b9f34573b89de7bd
#
_cell.length_a   1.000
_cell.length_b   1.000
_cell.length_c   1.000
_cell.angle_alpha   90.00
_cell.angle_beta   90.00
_cell.angle_gamma   90.00
#
_symmetry.space_group_name_H-M   'P 1'
#
loop_
_entity.id
_entity.type
_entity.pdbx_description
1 polymer ?
#
loop_
_entity_poly.entity_id
_entity_poly.type
_entity_poly.pdbx_seq_one_letter_code
_entity_poly.pdbx_strand_id
1 'polypeptide(L)'
;MSWFDKIVPKVVRSEERKNTASSVPEGLWQNCAKCSAVLYRPELEKNLEVCPKCDHHMRIGARRRLDLFLDKECREELATDVLPVDRLKFKDVKKYKDRLIEAQKKTGEKDALIAMKGLLKGMPVVAVAFEFEFHGGSMGYVVGEKFTRAANVALKEGIALVCFSATGGARMQEALISLMQMAKTSAVIERMRQQGVPYFSIMTDPVYGGVSASLALLGDINACEPGARAGFAGPNIIEQTIRQKLPKGFQRAEFLLEHGAIDMIIHRSDMRDTVARLMAKFTRQAQPAA
;
A
#
# COMPACT_ATOMS: atom_id res chain seq x y z
N MET A 1 -81.73 2.86 -12.53
CA MET A 1 -80.62 3.68 -12.02
C MET A 1 -80.67 3.66 -10.51
N SER A 2 -79.75 2.97 -9.93
CA SER A 2 -79.78 2.66 -8.49
C SER A 2 -79.20 3.85 -7.69
N TRP A 3 -79.89 4.17 -6.61
CA TRP A 3 -79.56 5.23 -5.65
C TRP A 3 -78.18 5.10 -5.01
N PHE A 4 -77.53 3.95 -5.11
CA PHE A 4 -76.20 3.63 -4.56
C PHE A 4 -75.01 4.29 -5.27
N ASP A 5 -75.22 4.79 -6.50
CA ASP A 5 -74.13 5.41 -7.29
C ASP A 5 -73.69 6.83 -6.84
N LYS A 6 -74.37 7.38 -5.82
CA LYS A 6 -74.14 8.75 -5.35
C LYS A 6 -73.35 8.85 -4.01
N ILE A 7 -72.97 7.72 -3.42
CA ILE A 7 -72.31 7.72 -2.08
C ILE A 7 -70.82 7.25 -2.11
N VAL A 8 -70.23 7.04 -3.26
CA VAL A 8 -68.86 6.69 -3.33
C VAL A 8 -67.97 7.99 -3.36
N PRO A 9 -67.22 8.32 -2.30
CA PRO A 9 -66.36 9.49 -2.37
C PRO A 9 -65.30 9.27 -3.46
N LYS A 10 -65.15 10.26 -4.35
CA LYS A 10 -64.08 10.29 -5.33
C LYS A 10 -62.74 10.17 -4.57
N VAL A 11 -62.08 9.06 -4.73
CA VAL A 11 -60.69 8.89 -4.27
C VAL A 11 -59.86 9.94 -5.02
N VAL A 12 -59.45 10.97 -4.30
CA VAL A 12 -58.47 11.91 -4.78
C VAL A 12 -57.16 11.09 -4.88
N ARG A 13 -56.79 10.72 -6.09
CA ARG A 13 -55.43 10.21 -6.34
C ARG A 13 -54.48 11.33 -5.93
N SER A 14 -53.83 11.16 -4.79
CA SER A 14 -52.65 11.95 -4.45
C SER A 14 -51.64 11.72 -5.59
N GLU A 15 -51.28 12.80 -6.28
CA GLU A 15 -50.14 12.77 -7.19
C GLU A 15 -48.96 12.24 -6.40
N GLU A 16 -48.45 11.07 -6.80
CA GLU A 16 -47.16 10.58 -6.33
C GLU A 16 -46.18 11.72 -6.60
N ARG A 17 -45.75 12.39 -5.53
CA ARG A 17 -44.55 13.20 -5.56
C ARG A 17 -43.45 12.29 -6.07
N LYS A 18 -43.05 12.45 -7.33
CA LYS A 18 -41.81 11.92 -7.85
C LYS A 18 -40.74 12.40 -6.88
N ASN A 19 -40.34 11.52 -5.99
CA ASN A 19 -39.08 11.67 -5.26
C ASN A 19 -37.99 11.80 -6.33
N THR A 20 -37.65 13.01 -6.69
CA THR A 20 -36.37 13.33 -7.27
C THR A 20 -35.37 13.09 -6.16
N ALA A 21 -35.10 11.81 -5.87
CA ALA A 21 -33.91 11.44 -5.17
C ALA A 21 -32.76 12.06 -5.98
N SER A 22 -32.17 13.11 -5.48
CA SER A 22 -30.92 13.63 -6.00
C SER A 22 -29.99 12.45 -5.98
N SER A 23 -29.68 11.88 -7.15
CA SER A 23 -28.74 10.78 -7.26
C SER A 23 -27.38 11.38 -6.92
N VAL A 24 -27.03 11.32 -5.63
CA VAL A 24 -25.65 11.55 -5.21
C VAL A 24 -24.81 10.54 -5.99
N PRO A 25 -23.86 10.96 -6.83
CA PRO A 25 -23.08 10.04 -7.61
C PRO A 25 -22.46 8.98 -6.69
N GLU A 26 -22.62 7.72 -7.04
CA GLU A 26 -22.02 6.62 -6.31
C GLU A 26 -20.50 6.84 -6.17
N GLY A 27 -19.96 6.67 -4.97
CA GLY A 27 -18.52 6.81 -4.71
C GLY A 27 -18.07 8.16 -4.17
N LEU A 28 -18.95 9.18 -3.99
CA LEU A 28 -18.58 10.46 -3.37
C LEU A 28 -18.37 10.36 -1.86
N TRP A 29 -18.90 9.33 -1.22
CA TRP A 29 -18.82 9.14 0.22
C TRP A 29 -18.19 7.80 0.56
N GLN A 30 -17.36 7.79 1.59
CA GLN A 30 -16.66 6.60 2.08
C GLN A 30 -16.68 6.57 3.61
N ASN A 31 -16.87 5.38 4.18
CA ASN A 31 -16.82 5.22 5.64
C ASN A 31 -15.39 4.94 6.10
N CYS A 32 -14.98 5.60 7.18
CA CYS A 32 -13.73 5.29 7.85
C CYS A 32 -13.81 3.90 8.49
N ALA A 33 -12.87 3.02 8.18
CA ALA A 33 -12.82 1.66 8.73
C ALA A 33 -12.59 1.61 10.26
N LYS A 34 -12.07 2.69 10.88
CA LYS A 34 -11.76 2.74 12.31
C LYS A 34 -12.88 3.38 13.13
N CYS A 35 -13.43 4.52 12.70
CA CYS A 35 -14.42 5.27 13.47
C CYS A 35 -15.81 5.32 12.82
N SER A 36 -16.00 4.67 11.68
CA SER A 36 -17.26 4.62 10.90
C SER A 36 -17.80 5.98 10.46
N ALA A 37 -17.04 7.06 10.60
CA ALA A 37 -17.44 8.38 10.12
C ALA A 37 -17.61 8.35 8.59
N VAL A 38 -18.68 8.99 8.12
CA VAL A 38 -18.92 9.22 6.69
C VAL A 38 -18.02 10.36 6.23
N LEU A 39 -17.17 10.11 5.25
CA LEU A 39 -16.16 11.03 4.75
C LEU A 39 -16.45 11.40 3.30
N TYR A 40 -16.32 12.67 2.96
CA TYR A 40 -16.42 13.15 1.59
C TYR A 40 -15.10 12.90 0.85
N ARG A 41 -15.15 12.15 -0.25
CA ARG A 41 -13.95 11.66 -0.95
C ARG A 41 -12.97 12.77 -1.38
N PRO A 42 -13.41 13.89 -1.98
CA PRO A 42 -12.48 14.97 -2.32
C PRO A 42 -11.77 15.61 -1.13
N GLU A 43 -12.43 15.66 0.04
CA GLU A 43 -11.81 16.14 1.29
C GLU A 43 -10.79 15.13 1.81
N LEU A 44 -11.13 13.85 1.77
CA LEU A 44 -10.23 12.77 2.15
C LEU A 44 -8.98 12.73 1.26
N GLU A 45 -9.14 12.92 -0.05
CA GLU A 45 -8.03 13.01 -1.00
C GLU A 45 -7.10 14.19 -0.72
N LYS A 46 -7.65 15.37 -0.36
CA LYS A 46 -6.88 16.54 0.08
C LYS A 46 -6.13 16.27 1.39
N ASN A 47 -6.73 15.48 2.28
CA ASN A 47 -6.11 15.05 3.54
C ASN A 47 -5.25 13.77 3.39
N LEU A 48 -4.72 13.51 2.18
CA LEU A 48 -3.81 12.40 1.88
C LEU A 48 -4.38 11.02 2.27
N GLU A 49 -5.70 10.82 2.15
CA GLU A 49 -6.40 9.59 2.56
C GLU A 49 -6.23 9.28 4.07
N VAL A 50 -6.07 10.29 4.90
CA VAL A 50 -6.10 10.19 6.37
C VAL A 50 -7.44 10.69 6.87
N CYS A 51 -8.08 9.95 7.75
CA CYS A 51 -9.39 10.31 8.29
C CYS A 51 -9.30 11.58 9.15
N PRO A 52 -9.99 12.68 8.83
CA PRO A 52 -9.92 13.91 9.60
C PRO A 52 -10.58 13.83 10.98
N LYS A 53 -11.33 12.73 11.27
CA LYS A 53 -12.03 12.54 12.55
C LYS A 53 -11.24 11.73 13.56
N CYS A 54 -10.44 10.76 13.12
CA CYS A 54 -9.75 9.82 14.03
C CYS A 54 -8.30 9.53 13.64
N ASP A 55 -7.78 10.27 12.67
CA ASP A 55 -6.40 10.18 12.19
C ASP A 55 -6.01 8.77 11.68
N HIS A 56 -7.00 8.00 11.25
CA HIS A 56 -6.76 6.68 10.67
C HIS A 56 -6.21 6.81 9.26
N HIS A 57 -5.03 6.27 9.03
CA HIS A 57 -4.41 6.16 7.71
C HIS A 57 -5.13 5.10 6.89
N MET A 58 -5.94 5.53 5.93
CA MET A 58 -6.65 4.62 5.04
C MET A 58 -5.68 4.05 4.00
N ARG A 59 -5.99 2.86 3.50
CA ARG A 59 -5.16 2.23 2.47
C ARG A 59 -5.25 3.02 1.17
N ILE A 60 -4.11 3.19 0.51
CA ILE A 60 -4.01 3.82 -0.82
C ILE A 60 -3.26 2.89 -1.76
N GLY A 61 -3.60 2.95 -3.06
CA GLY A 61 -2.92 2.19 -4.10
C GLY A 61 -1.48 2.67 -4.33
N ALA A 62 -0.67 1.79 -4.89
CA ALA A 62 0.75 2.04 -5.11
C ALA A 62 1.03 3.29 -5.97
N ARG A 63 0.31 3.45 -7.08
CA ARG A 63 0.47 4.60 -7.98
C ARG A 63 0.13 5.90 -7.27
N ARG A 64 -1.00 5.95 -6.56
CA ARG A 64 -1.38 7.13 -5.78
C ARG A 64 -0.34 7.46 -4.69
N ARG A 65 0.25 6.44 -4.04
CA ARG A 65 1.31 6.65 -3.05
C ARG A 65 2.55 7.30 -3.67
N LEU A 66 2.99 6.82 -4.82
CA LEU A 66 4.13 7.42 -5.54
C LEU A 66 3.80 8.82 -6.03
N ASP A 67 2.56 9.08 -6.46
CA ASP A 67 2.09 10.40 -6.85
C ASP A 67 2.10 11.41 -5.70
N LEU A 68 1.77 10.97 -4.48
CA LEU A 68 1.82 11.80 -3.29
C LEU A 68 3.25 12.02 -2.78
N PHE A 69 4.15 11.08 -3.07
CA PHE A 69 5.53 11.10 -2.56
C PHE A 69 6.51 11.84 -3.46
N LEU A 70 6.51 11.53 -4.76
CA LEU A 70 7.43 12.14 -5.72
C LEU A 70 6.96 13.53 -6.20
N ASP A 71 7.89 14.35 -6.59
CA ASP A 71 7.61 15.60 -7.30
C ASP A 71 6.90 15.28 -8.63
N LYS A 72 6.14 16.21 -9.18
CA LYS A 72 5.33 15.95 -10.39
C LYS A 72 6.20 15.78 -11.65
N GLU A 73 7.34 16.44 -11.65
CA GLU A 73 8.28 16.48 -12.75
C GLU A 73 9.24 15.28 -12.75
N CYS A 74 9.78 14.95 -13.93
CA CYS A 74 10.90 14.00 -14.10
C CYS A 74 10.65 12.59 -13.53
N ARG A 75 9.43 12.06 -13.66
CA ARG A 75 9.12 10.69 -13.25
C ARG A 75 9.32 9.71 -14.39
N GLU A 76 9.99 8.61 -14.08
CA GLU A 76 10.21 7.48 -14.98
C GLU A 76 9.78 6.18 -14.29
N GLU A 77 8.86 5.43 -14.90
CA GLU A 77 8.48 4.11 -14.38
C GLU A 77 9.50 3.05 -14.82
N LEU A 78 10.08 2.34 -13.86
CA LEU A 78 11.14 1.37 -14.07
C LEU A 78 10.58 -0.04 -14.25
N ALA A 79 11.32 -0.88 -15.00
CA ALA A 79 11.05 -2.31 -15.16
C ALA A 79 9.60 -2.62 -15.62
N THR A 80 9.06 -1.81 -16.53
CA THR A 80 7.70 -1.96 -17.09
C THR A 80 7.53 -3.18 -17.97
N ASP A 81 8.64 -3.77 -18.43
CA ASP A 81 8.74 -4.98 -19.23
C ASP A 81 8.59 -6.27 -18.41
N VAL A 82 8.71 -6.19 -17.07
CA VAL A 82 8.60 -7.35 -16.19
C VAL A 82 7.13 -7.69 -15.97
N LEU A 83 6.71 -8.84 -16.47
CA LEU A 83 5.32 -9.30 -16.46
C LEU A 83 5.17 -10.64 -15.71
N PRO A 84 4.03 -10.88 -15.06
CA PRO A 84 3.77 -12.15 -14.39
C PRO A 84 3.58 -13.28 -15.40
N VAL A 85 4.14 -14.44 -15.09
CA VAL A 85 4.00 -15.67 -15.87
C VAL A 85 3.64 -16.82 -14.96
N ASP A 86 2.54 -17.51 -15.23
CA ASP A 86 2.15 -18.74 -14.51
C ASP A 86 3.01 -19.92 -15.00
N ARG A 87 4.24 -20.01 -14.46
CA ARG A 87 5.20 -21.07 -14.82
C ARG A 87 4.80 -22.44 -14.31
N LEU A 88 4.11 -22.49 -13.16
CA LEU A 88 3.75 -23.73 -12.47
C LEU A 88 2.36 -24.23 -12.86
N LYS A 89 1.61 -23.46 -13.66
CA LYS A 89 0.20 -23.76 -13.99
C LYS A 89 -0.62 -24.04 -12.73
N PHE A 90 -0.36 -23.23 -11.67
CA PHE A 90 -0.94 -23.43 -10.35
C PHE A 90 -2.46 -23.34 -10.41
N LYS A 91 -3.12 -24.26 -9.72
CA LYS A 91 -4.57 -24.31 -9.56
C LYS A 91 -4.91 -24.81 -8.15
N ASP A 92 -5.68 -24.03 -7.44
CA ASP A 92 -6.44 -24.45 -6.24
C ASP A 92 -7.93 -24.49 -6.63
N VAL A 93 -8.78 -23.70 -5.95
CA VAL A 93 -10.18 -23.48 -6.35
C VAL A 93 -10.26 -22.77 -7.72
N LYS A 94 -9.26 -21.95 -8.05
CA LYS A 94 -9.17 -21.14 -9.28
C LYS A 94 -7.76 -21.19 -9.86
N LYS A 95 -7.63 -21.14 -11.21
CA LYS A 95 -6.31 -21.07 -11.85
C LYS A 95 -5.61 -19.75 -11.51
N TYR A 96 -4.30 -19.81 -11.28
CA TYR A 96 -3.51 -18.61 -10.99
C TYR A 96 -3.58 -17.58 -12.13
N LYS A 97 -3.54 -18.02 -13.39
CA LYS A 97 -3.71 -17.15 -14.56
C LYS A 97 -5.01 -16.32 -14.49
N ASP A 98 -6.12 -16.94 -14.08
CA ASP A 98 -7.41 -16.25 -13.98
C ASP A 98 -7.40 -15.20 -12.85
N ARG A 99 -6.74 -15.53 -11.72
CA ARG A 99 -6.53 -14.60 -10.61
C ARG A 99 -5.68 -13.39 -11.04
N LEU A 100 -4.63 -13.60 -11.84
CA LEU A 100 -3.81 -12.51 -12.39
C LEU A 100 -4.65 -11.55 -13.23
N ILE A 101 -5.45 -12.08 -14.16
CA ILE A 101 -6.34 -11.27 -15.02
C ILE A 101 -7.34 -10.45 -14.18
N GLU A 102 -7.91 -11.05 -13.14
CA GLU A 102 -8.84 -10.34 -12.25
C GLU A 102 -8.16 -9.23 -11.46
N ALA A 103 -6.97 -9.51 -10.90
CA ALA A 103 -6.20 -8.53 -10.17
C ALA A 103 -5.79 -7.36 -11.08
N GLN A 104 -5.35 -7.64 -12.30
CA GLN A 104 -5.02 -6.63 -13.31
C GLN A 104 -6.23 -5.76 -13.67
N LYS A 105 -7.40 -6.38 -13.89
CA LYS A 105 -8.65 -5.64 -14.15
C LYS A 105 -9.08 -4.77 -12.98
N LYS A 106 -8.92 -5.26 -11.74
CA LYS A 106 -9.30 -4.56 -10.52
C LYS A 106 -8.42 -3.35 -10.26
N THR A 107 -7.09 -3.50 -10.42
CA THR A 107 -6.10 -2.50 -10.00
C THR A 107 -5.63 -1.61 -11.15
N GLY A 108 -5.78 -2.05 -12.40
CA GLY A 108 -5.14 -1.40 -13.55
C GLY A 108 -3.63 -1.64 -13.64
N GLU A 109 -3.04 -2.36 -12.66
CA GLU A 109 -1.61 -2.59 -12.58
C GLU A 109 -1.22 -3.99 -13.10
N LYS A 110 0.00 -4.12 -13.60
CA LYS A 110 0.50 -5.39 -14.17
C LYS A 110 0.82 -6.43 -13.09
N ASP A 111 1.27 -5.99 -11.91
CA ASP A 111 1.57 -6.82 -10.74
C ASP A 111 1.61 -5.95 -9.45
N ALA A 112 1.92 -6.56 -8.32
CA ALA A 112 1.82 -5.98 -6.99
C ALA A 112 2.93 -4.96 -6.62
N LEU A 113 3.80 -4.52 -7.56
CA LEU A 113 4.81 -3.51 -7.30
C LEU A 113 4.94 -2.53 -8.46
N ILE A 114 4.97 -1.23 -8.12
CA ILE A 114 5.35 -0.15 -9.02
C ILE A 114 6.69 0.40 -8.56
N ALA A 115 7.60 0.63 -9.52
CA ALA A 115 8.90 1.23 -9.29
C ALA A 115 9.03 2.48 -10.14
N MET A 116 9.45 3.59 -9.53
CA MET A 116 9.65 4.87 -10.21
C MET A 116 10.97 5.50 -9.79
N LYS A 117 11.65 6.11 -10.75
CA LYS A 117 12.69 7.10 -10.51
C LYS A 117 12.07 8.48 -10.62
N GLY A 118 12.46 9.41 -9.77
CA GLY A 118 11.94 10.77 -9.78
C GLY A 118 12.70 11.67 -8.82
N LEU A 119 12.06 12.74 -8.41
CA LEU A 119 12.61 13.68 -7.44
C LEU A 119 11.73 13.70 -6.18
N LEU A 120 12.36 13.93 -5.04
CA LEU A 120 11.70 14.25 -3.78
C LEU A 120 12.26 15.58 -3.27
N LYS A 121 11.44 16.61 -3.31
CA LYS A 121 11.87 18.00 -3.00
C LYS A 121 13.18 18.37 -3.75
N GLY A 122 13.21 18.06 -5.05
CA GLY A 122 14.34 18.31 -5.94
C GLY A 122 15.51 17.31 -5.85
N MET A 123 15.53 16.42 -4.87
CA MET A 123 16.57 15.40 -4.74
C MET A 123 16.22 14.14 -5.52
N PRO A 124 17.15 13.57 -6.32
CA PRO A 124 16.91 12.36 -7.07
C PRO A 124 16.71 11.15 -6.11
N VAL A 125 15.73 10.33 -6.44
CA VAL A 125 15.35 9.16 -5.63
C VAL A 125 14.74 8.07 -6.51
N VAL A 126 14.95 6.81 -6.12
CA VAL A 126 14.15 5.69 -6.60
C VAL A 126 13.12 5.36 -5.53
N ALA A 127 11.86 5.28 -5.91
CA ALA A 127 10.77 4.93 -5.00
C ALA A 127 9.99 3.72 -5.54
N VAL A 128 9.70 2.77 -4.69
CA VAL A 128 8.87 1.61 -5.01
C VAL A 128 7.69 1.53 -4.04
N ALA A 129 6.53 1.12 -4.54
CA ALA A 129 5.34 0.96 -3.72
C ALA A 129 4.60 -0.34 -4.07
N PHE A 130 4.15 -1.04 -3.03
CA PHE A 130 3.35 -2.24 -3.17
C PHE A 130 1.89 -1.91 -3.42
N GLU A 131 1.27 -2.63 -4.38
CA GLU A 131 -0.17 -2.59 -4.63
C GLU A 131 -0.86 -3.71 -3.86
N PHE A 132 -1.45 -3.36 -2.73
CA PHE A 132 -2.07 -4.37 -1.85
C PHE A 132 -3.30 -5.01 -2.48
N GLU A 133 -4.05 -4.28 -3.30
CA GLU A 133 -5.24 -4.81 -3.97
C GLU A 133 -4.90 -5.85 -5.04
N PHE A 134 -3.63 -5.93 -5.45
CA PHE A 134 -3.11 -6.98 -6.32
C PHE A 134 -2.63 -8.17 -5.48
N HIS A 135 -3.44 -9.22 -5.36
CA HIS A 135 -3.12 -10.44 -4.59
C HIS A 135 -2.64 -10.19 -3.15
N GLY A 136 -3.21 -9.20 -2.46
CA GLY A 136 -2.78 -8.85 -1.12
C GLY A 136 -1.35 -8.29 -1.06
N GLY A 137 -0.86 -7.70 -2.16
CA GLY A 137 0.52 -7.18 -2.24
C GLY A 137 1.58 -8.28 -2.18
N SER A 138 1.24 -9.54 -2.44
CA SER A 138 2.16 -10.66 -2.24
C SER A 138 3.33 -10.62 -3.23
N MET A 139 4.52 -10.94 -2.72
CA MET A 139 5.77 -10.96 -3.49
C MET A 139 5.89 -12.25 -4.29
N GLY A 140 5.71 -12.15 -5.61
CA GLY A 140 6.11 -13.14 -6.61
C GLY A 140 7.36 -12.70 -7.36
N TYR A 141 7.66 -13.40 -8.45
CA TYR A 141 8.79 -13.12 -9.34
C TYR A 141 8.86 -11.63 -9.74
N VAL A 142 7.73 -11.07 -10.19
CA VAL A 142 7.68 -9.68 -10.69
C VAL A 142 8.05 -8.68 -9.61
N VAL A 143 7.53 -8.84 -8.40
CA VAL A 143 7.81 -7.94 -7.27
C VAL A 143 9.30 -7.96 -6.93
N GLY A 144 9.89 -9.15 -6.75
CA GLY A 144 11.32 -9.27 -6.44
C GLY A 144 12.22 -8.78 -7.57
N GLU A 145 11.86 -9.02 -8.84
CA GLU A 145 12.61 -8.54 -10.00
C GLU A 145 12.55 -7.02 -10.13
N LYS A 146 11.35 -6.42 -10.04
CA LYS A 146 11.18 -4.96 -10.11
C LYS A 146 11.91 -4.26 -8.98
N PHE A 147 11.80 -4.78 -7.74
CA PHE A 147 12.54 -4.24 -6.59
C PHE A 147 14.06 -4.28 -6.84
N THR A 148 14.57 -5.42 -7.31
CA THR A 148 15.99 -5.59 -7.58
C THR A 148 16.49 -4.67 -8.69
N ARG A 149 15.72 -4.49 -9.76
CA ARG A 149 16.07 -3.55 -10.85
C ARG A 149 16.04 -2.10 -10.36
N ALA A 150 15.05 -1.73 -9.56
CA ALA A 150 14.98 -0.41 -8.93
C ALA A 150 16.19 -0.14 -8.03
N ALA A 151 16.56 -1.11 -7.18
CA ALA A 151 17.74 -1.03 -6.35
C ALA A 151 19.04 -0.94 -7.16
N ASN A 152 19.15 -1.63 -8.28
CA ASN A 152 20.31 -1.53 -9.18
C ASN A 152 20.39 -0.14 -9.86
N VAL A 153 19.28 0.52 -10.16
CA VAL A 153 19.28 1.90 -10.64
C VAL A 153 19.78 2.82 -9.53
N ALA A 154 19.30 2.66 -8.30
CA ALA A 154 19.74 3.42 -7.14
C ALA A 154 21.26 3.25 -6.91
N LEU A 155 21.77 2.02 -6.97
CA LEU A 155 23.20 1.69 -6.88
C LEU A 155 24.02 2.37 -7.97
N LYS A 156 23.58 2.26 -9.24
CA LYS A 156 24.30 2.82 -10.39
C LYS A 156 24.44 4.34 -10.32
N GLU A 157 23.42 5.00 -9.81
CA GLU A 157 23.35 6.46 -9.75
C GLU A 157 23.78 7.04 -8.38
N GLY A 158 24.02 6.20 -7.38
CA GLY A 158 24.39 6.64 -6.02
C GLY A 158 23.28 7.40 -5.31
N ILE A 159 21.99 7.10 -5.62
CA ILE A 159 20.83 7.77 -5.07
C ILE A 159 20.04 6.85 -4.15
N ALA A 160 19.27 7.43 -3.21
CA ALA A 160 18.50 6.66 -2.24
C ALA A 160 17.40 5.80 -2.89
N LEU A 161 17.10 4.65 -2.26
CA LEU A 161 15.91 3.84 -2.53
C LEU A 161 14.91 4.00 -1.38
N VAL A 162 13.66 4.26 -1.70
CA VAL A 162 12.55 4.29 -0.73
C VAL A 162 11.52 3.23 -1.11
N CYS A 163 11.14 2.37 -0.17
CA CYS A 163 10.15 1.31 -0.39
C CYS A 163 8.95 1.50 0.52
N PHE A 164 7.76 1.62 -0.07
CA PHE A 164 6.49 1.58 0.64
C PHE A 164 5.91 0.17 0.58
N SER A 165 5.99 -0.57 1.67
CA SER A 165 5.56 -1.97 1.75
C SER A 165 4.12 -2.07 2.23
N ALA A 166 3.28 -2.85 1.51
CA ALA A 166 1.94 -3.27 1.90
C ALA A 166 1.68 -4.68 1.35
N THR A 167 1.74 -5.71 2.22
CA THR A 167 1.82 -7.08 1.72
C THR A 167 1.40 -8.14 2.74
N GLY A 168 0.81 -9.22 2.23
CA GLY A 168 0.57 -10.46 2.99
C GLY A 168 1.77 -11.42 3.03
N GLY A 169 2.87 -11.14 2.29
CA GLY A 169 4.08 -11.97 2.28
C GLY A 169 4.42 -12.59 0.92
N ALA A 170 5.06 -13.75 0.89
CA ALA A 170 5.44 -14.46 -0.33
C ALA A 170 4.20 -15.01 -1.06
N ARG A 171 4.19 -14.92 -2.39
CA ARG A 171 3.06 -15.37 -3.24
C ARG A 171 3.03 -16.89 -3.34
N MET A 172 2.04 -17.50 -2.70
CA MET A 172 1.88 -18.96 -2.63
C MET A 172 1.81 -19.62 -4.01
N GLN A 173 1.14 -19.00 -4.96
CA GLN A 173 0.92 -19.53 -6.32
C GLN A 173 2.22 -19.67 -7.15
N GLU A 174 3.28 -19.02 -6.73
CA GLU A 174 4.59 -19.12 -7.37
C GLU A 174 5.58 -19.98 -6.56
N ALA A 175 5.14 -20.57 -5.45
CA ALA A 175 5.90 -21.52 -4.62
C ALA A 175 7.36 -21.10 -4.39
N LEU A 176 8.32 -21.98 -4.70
CA LEU A 176 9.76 -21.71 -4.51
C LEU A 176 10.24 -20.46 -5.25
N ILE A 177 9.64 -20.12 -6.40
CA ILE A 177 10.02 -18.92 -7.17
C ILE A 177 9.82 -17.66 -6.32
N SER A 178 8.72 -17.57 -5.56
CA SER A 178 8.47 -16.43 -4.68
C SER A 178 9.42 -16.43 -3.45
N LEU A 179 9.77 -17.58 -2.91
CA LEU A 179 10.74 -17.67 -1.82
C LEU A 179 12.14 -17.25 -2.27
N MET A 180 12.55 -17.58 -3.49
CA MET A 180 13.84 -17.14 -4.06
C MET A 180 13.92 -15.62 -4.25
N GLN A 181 12.77 -14.92 -4.31
CA GLN A 181 12.80 -13.44 -4.35
C GLN A 181 13.26 -12.86 -3.02
N MET A 182 13.03 -13.53 -1.89
CA MET A 182 13.55 -13.08 -0.58
C MET A 182 15.08 -13.00 -0.61
N ALA A 183 15.74 -14.05 -1.05
CA ALA A 183 17.22 -14.07 -1.18
C ALA A 183 17.71 -12.99 -2.16
N LYS A 184 17.01 -12.80 -3.28
CA LYS A 184 17.37 -11.84 -4.31
C LYS A 184 17.27 -10.39 -3.83
N THR A 185 16.17 -10.04 -3.14
CA THR A 185 15.98 -8.70 -2.59
C THR A 185 16.96 -8.40 -1.45
N SER A 186 17.20 -9.36 -0.56
CA SER A 186 18.20 -9.22 0.51
C SER A 186 19.61 -9.04 -0.03
N ALA A 187 19.97 -9.78 -1.08
CA ALA A 187 21.29 -9.67 -1.71
C ALA A 187 21.55 -8.27 -2.34
N VAL A 188 20.55 -7.68 -2.98
CA VAL A 188 20.72 -6.34 -3.56
C VAL A 188 20.76 -5.26 -2.46
N ILE A 189 19.98 -5.40 -1.38
CA ILE A 189 20.05 -4.50 -0.22
C ILE A 189 21.44 -4.55 0.42
N GLU A 190 22.01 -5.74 0.59
CA GLU A 190 23.38 -5.86 1.13
C GLU A 190 24.41 -5.17 0.22
N ARG A 191 24.27 -5.27 -1.10
CA ARG A 191 25.11 -4.52 -2.03
C ARG A 191 24.95 -3.00 -1.88
N MET A 192 23.72 -2.51 -1.64
CA MET A 192 23.47 -1.09 -1.35
C MET A 192 24.19 -0.65 -0.09
N ARG A 193 24.08 -1.43 0.99
CA ARG A 193 24.77 -1.18 2.25
C ARG A 193 26.30 -1.11 2.08
N GLN A 194 26.89 -2.06 1.35
CA GLN A 194 28.33 -2.09 1.07
C GLN A 194 28.82 -0.87 0.27
N GLN A 195 27.97 -0.32 -0.60
CA GLN A 195 28.30 0.86 -1.41
C GLN A 195 27.87 2.18 -0.76
N GLY A 196 27.29 2.15 0.45
CA GLY A 196 26.81 3.35 1.15
C GLY A 196 25.62 4.03 0.47
N VAL A 197 24.83 3.29 -0.33
CA VAL A 197 23.61 3.78 -0.96
C VAL A 197 22.44 3.54 -0.03
N PRO A 198 21.76 4.58 0.49
CA PRO A 198 20.79 4.41 1.54
C PRO A 198 19.47 3.77 1.05
N TYR A 199 18.95 2.88 1.88
CA TYR A 199 17.65 2.23 1.71
C TYR A 199 16.69 2.58 2.85
N PHE A 200 15.59 3.26 2.55
CA PHE A 200 14.55 3.61 3.50
C PHE A 200 13.33 2.71 3.31
N SER A 201 13.00 1.94 4.32
CA SER A 201 11.83 1.07 4.32
C SER A 201 10.69 1.70 5.10
N ILE A 202 9.57 1.95 4.43
CA ILE A 202 8.36 2.52 5.00
C ILE A 202 7.25 1.45 4.97
N MET A 203 6.93 0.91 6.13
CA MET A 203 5.89 -0.10 6.25
C MET A 203 4.51 0.56 6.41
N THR A 204 3.56 0.13 5.60
CA THR A 204 2.17 0.54 5.66
C THR A 204 1.29 -0.65 6.07
N ASP A 205 -0.03 -0.50 6.18
CA ASP A 205 -0.90 -1.55 6.72
C ASP A 205 -1.43 -2.51 5.64
N PRO A 206 -1.14 -3.82 5.74
CA PRO A 206 -0.22 -4.54 6.63
C PRO A 206 1.09 -4.96 5.95
N VAL A 207 2.11 -5.38 6.71
CA VAL A 207 3.33 -6.00 6.18
C VAL A 207 3.64 -7.30 6.91
N TYR A 208 3.58 -8.45 6.20
CA TYR A 208 3.75 -9.77 6.80
C TYR A 208 4.66 -10.70 6.00
N GLY A 209 4.99 -11.83 6.61
CA GLY A 209 5.60 -13.01 6.01
C GLY A 209 6.98 -12.77 5.41
N GLY A 210 7.22 -13.39 4.25
CA GLY A 210 8.53 -13.33 3.58
C GLY A 210 9.00 -11.94 3.22
N VAL A 211 8.10 -10.99 2.98
CA VAL A 211 8.48 -9.61 2.66
C VAL A 211 9.00 -8.88 3.89
N SER A 212 8.35 -9.04 5.07
CA SER A 212 8.90 -8.48 6.32
C SER A 212 10.29 -9.02 6.62
N ALA A 213 10.52 -10.31 6.38
CA ALA A 213 11.79 -10.99 6.64
C ALA A 213 12.90 -10.73 5.60
N SER A 214 12.63 -10.09 4.47
CA SER A 214 13.58 -10.02 3.35
C SER A 214 13.85 -8.64 2.78
N LEU A 215 12.95 -7.69 2.91
CA LEU A 215 13.15 -6.33 2.43
C LEU A 215 12.56 -5.26 3.36
N ALA A 216 11.42 -5.52 4.00
CA ALA A 216 10.73 -4.49 4.73
C ALA A 216 11.37 -4.16 6.11
N LEU A 217 12.21 -5.05 6.67
CA LEU A 217 12.95 -4.82 7.91
C LEU A 217 14.48 -4.79 7.70
N LEU A 218 14.92 -4.59 6.46
CA LEU A 218 16.34 -4.52 6.10
C LEU A 218 16.77 -3.10 5.67
N GLY A 219 15.96 -2.08 5.94
CA GLY A 219 16.31 -0.69 5.66
C GLY A 219 17.40 -0.17 6.58
N ASP A 220 18.16 0.83 6.14
CA ASP A 220 19.00 1.64 7.00
C ASP A 220 18.14 2.47 7.98
N ILE A 221 16.92 2.78 7.58
CA ILE A 221 15.83 3.27 8.42
C ILE A 221 14.57 2.45 8.12
N ASN A 222 13.99 1.88 9.16
CA ASN A 222 12.74 1.13 9.12
C ASN A 222 11.64 1.96 9.81
N ALA A 223 10.73 2.52 9.03
CA ALA A 223 9.63 3.34 9.55
C ALA A 223 8.28 2.70 9.28
N CYS A 224 7.26 3.09 10.06
CA CYS A 224 5.87 2.73 9.84
C CYS A 224 4.97 3.95 9.71
N GLU A 225 3.85 3.83 9.00
CA GLU A 225 2.72 4.74 9.18
C GLU A 225 2.03 4.47 10.54
N PRO A 226 1.38 5.48 11.18
CA PRO A 226 0.66 5.29 12.43
C PRO A 226 -0.35 4.15 12.37
N GLY A 227 -0.33 3.26 13.37
CA GLY A 227 -1.23 2.13 13.49
C GLY A 227 -1.04 1.01 12.47
N ALA A 228 -0.06 1.11 11.55
CA ALA A 228 0.26 0.05 10.60
C ALA A 228 0.67 -1.23 11.34
N ARG A 229 0.32 -2.37 10.76
CA ARG A 229 0.66 -3.70 11.32
C ARG A 229 1.82 -4.29 10.54
N ALA A 230 2.86 -4.69 11.26
CA ALA A 230 3.98 -5.43 10.66
C ALA A 230 4.43 -6.57 11.57
N GLY A 231 4.83 -7.67 10.95
CA GLY A 231 5.30 -8.86 11.66
C GLY A 231 5.60 -10.00 10.68
N PHE A 232 5.99 -11.17 11.20
CA PHE A 232 6.18 -12.33 10.33
C PHE A 232 4.87 -13.11 10.14
N ALA A 233 4.30 -13.64 11.22
CA ALA A 233 2.99 -14.28 11.19
C ALA A 233 1.90 -13.30 11.62
N GLY A 234 0.73 -13.36 10.99
CA GLY A 234 -0.41 -12.52 11.41
C GLY A 234 -0.92 -12.90 12.80
N PRO A 235 -1.54 -11.96 13.55
CA PRO A 235 -2.00 -12.19 14.92
C PRO A 235 -2.89 -13.42 15.08
N ASN A 236 -3.85 -13.63 14.17
CA ASN A 236 -4.76 -14.78 14.22
C ASN A 236 -4.01 -16.13 14.14
N ILE A 237 -2.95 -16.20 13.31
CA ILE A 237 -2.16 -17.41 13.17
C ILE A 237 -1.39 -17.69 14.46
N ILE A 238 -0.82 -16.64 15.05
CA ILE A 238 -0.09 -16.75 16.32
C ILE A 238 -1.05 -17.22 17.43
N GLU A 239 -2.19 -16.56 17.62
CA GLU A 239 -3.17 -16.91 18.66
C GLU A 239 -3.67 -18.36 18.53
N GLN A 240 -3.95 -18.81 17.30
CA GLN A 240 -4.36 -20.19 17.04
C GLN A 240 -3.24 -21.19 17.34
N THR A 241 -1.98 -20.82 17.08
CA THR A 241 -0.82 -21.71 17.30
C THR A 241 -0.48 -21.83 18.78
N ILE A 242 -0.36 -20.71 19.50
CA ILE A 242 0.00 -20.68 20.92
C ILE A 242 -1.21 -20.83 21.85
N ARG A 243 -2.45 -20.76 21.32
CA ARG A 243 -3.72 -20.83 22.04
C ARG A 243 -3.83 -19.81 23.17
N GLN A 244 -3.27 -18.62 22.98
CA GLN A 244 -3.31 -17.52 23.92
C GLN A 244 -3.71 -16.23 23.19
N LYS A 245 -4.38 -15.31 23.92
CA LYS A 245 -4.70 -13.99 23.39
C LYS A 245 -3.47 -13.10 23.41
N LEU A 246 -3.26 -12.39 22.32
CA LEU A 246 -2.15 -11.46 22.18
C LEU A 246 -2.42 -10.14 22.91
N PRO A 247 -1.39 -9.43 23.38
CA PRO A 247 -1.54 -8.12 24.02
C PRO A 247 -2.25 -7.13 23.07
N LYS A 248 -2.96 -6.18 23.66
CA LYS A 248 -3.60 -5.11 22.90
C LYS A 248 -2.54 -4.30 22.16
N GLY A 249 -2.75 -4.07 20.85
CA GLY A 249 -1.82 -3.33 20.01
C GLY A 249 -0.66 -4.15 19.47
N PHE A 250 -0.60 -5.45 19.74
CA PHE A 250 0.44 -6.33 19.23
C PHE A 250 0.67 -6.18 17.73
N GLN A 251 1.93 -6.10 17.30
CA GLN A 251 2.38 -5.87 15.92
C GLN A 251 1.93 -4.53 15.29
N ARG A 252 1.38 -3.59 16.04
CA ARG A 252 1.15 -2.24 15.51
C ARG A 252 2.42 -1.40 15.56
N ALA A 253 2.48 -0.37 14.75
CA ALA A 253 3.63 0.53 14.64
C ALA A 253 4.10 1.04 16.01
N GLU A 254 3.18 1.42 16.88
CA GLU A 254 3.45 1.92 18.23
C GLU A 254 4.11 0.83 19.10
N PHE A 255 3.59 -0.38 19.06
CA PHE A 255 4.17 -1.55 19.75
C PHE A 255 5.56 -1.88 19.20
N LEU A 256 5.74 -1.85 17.88
CA LEU A 256 7.01 -2.16 17.23
C LEU A 256 8.09 -1.12 17.58
N LEU A 257 7.71 0.16 17.65
CA LEU A 257 8.60 1.25 18.06
C LEU A 257 9.04 1.09 19.52
N GLU A 258 8.10 0.82 20.42
CA GLU A 258 8.37 0.61 21.85
C GLU A 258 9.33 -0.56 22.08
N HIS A 259 9.26 -1.61 21.25
CA HIS A 259 10.12 -2.79 21.33
C HIS A 259 11.38 -2.71 20.46
N GLY A 260 11.66 -1.57 19.85
CA GLY A 260 12.88 -1.37 19.05
C GLY A 260 12.92 -2.15 17.73
N ALA A 261 11.77 -2.61 17.23
CA ALA A 261 11.69 -3.32 15.95
C ALA A 261 11.65 -2.38 14.74
N ILE A 262 11.34 -1.11 14.95
CA ILE A 262 11.39 -0.03 13.97
C ILE A 262 12.01 1.22 14.57
N ASP A 263 12.51 2.13 13.73
CA ASP A 263 13.22 3.33 14.14
C ASP A 263 12.29 4.52 14.39
N MET A 264 11.18 4.61 13.66
CA MET A 264 10.25 5.73 13.77
C MET A 264 8.86 5.43 13.22
N ILE A 265 7.90 6.28 13.63
CA ILE A 265 6.56 6.36 13.03
C ILE A 265 6.47 7.69 12.30
N ILE A 266 6.05 7.67 11.03
CA ILE A 266 5.94 8.86 10.20
C ILE A 266 4.49 9.04 9.75
N HIS A 267 3.87 10.13 10.16
CA HIS A 267 2.56 10.50 9.65
C HIS A 267 2.62 10.82 8.15
N ARG A 268 1.57 10.51 7.40
CA ARG A 268 1.58 10.66 5.95
C ARG A 268 1.77 12.11 5.48
N SER A 269 1.28 13.09 6.26
CA SER A 269 1.53 14.52 6.01
C SER A 269 3.01 14.87 6.04
N ASP A 270 3.77 14.22 6.95
CA ASP A 270 5.16 14.56 7.20
C ASP A 270 6.15 13.68 6.42
N MET A 271 5.59 12.72 5.64
CA MET A 271 6.37 11.69 4.95
C MET A 271 7.42 12.28 4.02
N ARG A 272 7.03 13.21 3.16
CA ARG A 272 7.95 13.85 2.20
C ARG A 272 9.07 14.60 2.89
N ASP A 273 8.73 15.40 3.90
CA ASP A 273 9.69 16.26 4.59
C ASP A 273 10.65 15.46 5.44
N THR A 274 10.14 14.45 6.14
CA THR A 274 10.96 13.57 6.98
C THR A 274 11.92 12.73 6.14
N VAL A 275 11.42 12.08 5.08
CA VAL A 275 12.27 11.26 4.21
C VAL A 275 13.30 12.12 3.48
N ALA A 276 12.92 13.30 2.96
CA ALA A 276 13.84 14.21 2.30
C ALA A 276 14.98 14.67 3.24
N ARG A 277 14.66 15.00 4.51
CA ARG A 277 15.68 15.37 5.51
C ARG A 277 16.61 14.19 5.84
N LEU A 278 16.07 12.97 5.92
CA LEU A 278 16.88 11.76 6.12
C LEU A 278 17.79 11.53 4.92
N MET A 279 17.25 11.57 3.69
CA MET A 279 18.03 11.43 2.47
C MET A 279 19.20 12.42 2.43
N ALA A 280 18.94 13.70 2.68
CA ALA A 280 19.99 14.73 2.68
C ALA A 280 21.12 14.41 3.68
N LYS A 281 20.80 13.91 4.87
CA LYS A 281 21.79 13.50 5.88
C LYS A 281 22.61 12.28 5.43
N PHE A 282 21.95 11.24 4.93
CA PHE A 282 22.62 10.00 4.51
C PHE A 282 23.46 10.19 3.25
N THR A 283 23.04 11.07 2.34
CA THR A 283 23.77 11.36 1.10
C THR A 283 24.69 12.60 1.18
N ARG A 284 24.77 13.23 2.35
CA ARG A 284 25.59 14.45 2.59
C ARG A 284 25.24 15.59 1.64
N GLN A 285 23.99 15.70 1.27
CA GLN A 285 23.46 16.79 0.43
C GLN A 285 22.90 17.92 1.30
N ALA A 286 22.74 19.12 0.71
CA ALA A 286 22.03 20.21 1.37
C ALA A 286 20.59 19.79 1.70
N GLN A 287 20.12 20.21 2.88
CA GLN A 287 18.72 19.92 3.23
C GLN A 287 17.80 20.72 2.28
N PRO A 288 16.72 20.09 1.80
CA PRO A 288 15.74 20.81 0.99
C PRO A 288 15.09 21.91 1.82
N ALA A 289 14.71 23.01 1.17
CA ALA A 289 13.93 24.05 1.80
C ALA A 289 12.63 23.51 2.39
N ALA A 290 12.21 24.09 3.50
CA ALA A 290 11.00 23.70 4.20
C ALA A 290 9.73 23.86 3.34
#